data_a22fcd0ac23dea5af2990016e0b1a521
#
_entry.id   a22fcd0ac23dea5af2990016e0b1a521
#
_cell.length_a   1.000
_cell.length_b   1.000
_cell.length_c   1.000
_cell.angle_alpha   90.00
_cell.angle_beta   90.00
_cell.angle_gamma   90.00
#
_symmetry.space_group_name_H-M   'P 1'
#
loop_
_entity.id
_entity.type
_entity.pdbx_description
1 polymer ?
#
loop_
_entity_poly.entity_id
_entity_poly.type
_entity_poly.pdbx_seq_one_letter_code
_entity_poly.pdbx_strand_id
1 'polypeptide(L)'
;LDALINNAGIAGPTGGVEEIAPSDWRRCLDVGLTGQFLCARRAVPMLKAAGGGSMINMSSAAGRHGYAYRTPYSAAKFGVIGFTQSLAKELGPSNIRVNAILPGIVEGPRMEGVIRSRAAQLGVSYADMETKYLERVSLRRMVSQRDVATMIAFLLSDAGANISGQSIGVDGNVETL
;
A
#
# COMPACT_ATOMS: atom_id res chain seq x y z
N LEU A 1 -22.84 6.77 0.96
CA LEU A 1 -21.46 6.32 1.20
C LEU A 1 -20.58 7.54 1.39
N ASP A 2 -19.83 7.60 2.47
CA ASP A 2 -18.99 8.76 2.82
C ASP A 2 -17.51 8.50 2.51
N ALA A 3 -17.10 7.23 2.61
CA ALA A 3 -15.72 6.85 2.34
C ALA A 3 -15.59 5.43 1.76
N LEU A 4 -14.52 5.21 0.98
CA LEU A 4 -14.06 3.90 0.55
C LEU A 4 -12.60 3.71 0.97
N ILE A 5 -12.28 2.57 1.62
CA ILE A 5 -10.90 2.18 1.93
C ILE A 5 -10.59 0.89 1.16
N ASN A 6 -9.80 1.00 0.12
CA ASN A 6 -9.32 -0.11 -0.69
C ASN A 6 -8.09 -0.75 -0.03
N ASN A 7 -8.33 -1.60 0.98
CA ASN A 7 -7.27 -2.22 1.79
C ASN A 7 -6.90 -3.64 1.33
N ALA A 8 -7.76 -4.35 0.62
CA ALA A 8 -7.49 -5.71 0.20
C ALA A 8 -6.22 -5.82 -0.66
N GLY A 9 -5.40 -6.82 -0.38
CA GLY A 9 -4.15 -7.02 -1.11
C GLY A 9 -3.44 -8.31 -0.72
N ILE A 10 -2.63 -8.83 -1.63
CA ILE A 10 -1.77 -9.99 -1.41
C ILE A 10 -0.30 -9.63 -1.61
N ALA A 11 0.57 -10.44 -1.04
CA ALA A 11 2.01 -10.25 -1.21
C ALA A 11 2.50 -10.55 -2.65
N GLY A 12 1.78 -11.42 -3.37
CA GLY A 12 2.25 -11.97 -4.64
C GLY A 12 3.45 -12.92 -4.48
N PRO A 13 3.97 -13.45 -5.60
CA PRO A 13 5.12 -14.34 -5.59
C PRO A 13 6.43 -13.58 -5.28
N THR A 14 7.45 -14.36 -4.92
CA THR A 14 8.83 -13.89 -4.77
C THR A 14 9.72 -14.78 -5.62
N GLY A 15 10.53 -14.19 -6.52
CA GLY A 15 11.44 -14.91 -7.42
C GLY A 15 12.00 -13.99 -8.51
N GLY A 16 12.94 -14.50 -9.28
CA GLY A 16 13.41 -13.85 -10.50
C GLY A 16 12.26 -13.63 -11.49
N VAL A 17 12.33 -12.60 -12.32
CA VAL A 17 11.22 -12.29 -13.25
C VAL A 17 10.95 -13.44 -14.21
N GLU A 18 11.98 -14.20 -14.57
CA GLU A 18 11.93 -15.39 -15.44
C GLU A 18 11.25 -16.59 -14.78
N GLU A 19 11.18 -16.62 -13.45
CA GLU A 19 10.59 -17.70 -12.65
C GLU A 19 9.13 -17.46 -12.31
N ILE A 20 8.64 -16.21 -12.44
CA ILE A 20 7.30 -15.84 -12.06
C ILE A 20 6.29 -16.34 -13.08
N ALA A 21 5.39 -17.23 -12.65
CA ALA A 21 4.33 -17.71 -13.52
C ALA A 21 3.38 -16.56 -13.94
N PRO A 22 2.98 -16.51 -15.24
CA PRO A 22 2.02 -15.49 -15.71
C PRO A 22 0.69 -15.46 -14.94
N SER A 23 0.26 -16.61 -14.40
CA SER A 23 -0.92 -16.71 -13.54
C SER A 23 -0.74 -15.95 -12.23
N ASP A 24 0.43 -16.07 -11.59
CA ASP A 24 0.73 -15.38 -10.34
C ASP A 24 0.91 -13.87 -10.53
N TRP A 25 1.52 -13.47 -11.65
CA TRP A 25 1.55 -12.08 -12.08
C TRP A 25 0.14 -11.50 -12.18
N ARG A 26 -0.75 -12.14 -12.97
CA ARG A 26 -2.13 -11.68 -13.14
C ARG A 26 -2.86 -11.61 -11.81
N ARG A 27 -2.80 -12.66 -10.99
CA ARG A 27 -3.44 -12.70 -9.67
C ARG A 27 -2.98 -11.55 -8.77
N CYS A 28 -1.68 -11.22 -8.80
CA CYS A 28 -1.14 -10.12 -7.99
C CYS A 28 -1.71 -8.76 -8.44
N LEU A 29 -1.80 -8.53 -9.75
CA LEU A 29 -2.40 -7.32 -10.32
C LEU A 29 -3.92 -7.29 -10.09
N ASP A 30 -4.61 -8.41 -10.29
CA ASP A 30 -6.05 -8.50 -10.12
C ASP A 30 -6.49 -8.14 -8.70
N VAL A 31 -5.82 -8.69 -7.69
CA VAL A 31 -6.15 -8.36 -6.30
C VAL A 31 -5.60 -6.99 -5.90
N GLY A 32 -4.35 -6.68 -6.28
CA GLY A 32 -3.62 -5.51 -5.78
C GLY A 32 -4.00 -4.19 -6.46
N LEU A 33 -4.50 -4.24 -7.70
CA LEU A 33 -4.82 -3.04 -8.50
C LEU A 33 -6.23 -3.12 -9.10
N THR A 34 -6.54 -4.16 -9.89
CA THR A 34 -7.85 -4.30 -10.54
C THR A 34 -8.99 -4.33 -9.52
N GLY A 35 -8.80 -5.00 -8.37
CA GLY A 35 -9.76 -5.03 -7.27
C GLY A 35 -10.09 -3.63 -6.74
N GLN A 36 -9.08 -2.77 -6.57
CA GLN A 36 -9.29 -1.38 -6.14
C GLN A 36 -10.09 -0.58 -7.19
N PHE A 37 -9.79 -0.78 -8.46
CA PHE A 37 -10.58 -0.18 -9.56
C PHE A 37 -12.04 -0.63 -9.52
N LEU A 38 -12.30 -1.93 -9.38
CA LEU A 38 -13.66 -2.47 -9.35
C LEU A 38 -14.49 -1.93 -8.17
N CYS A 39 -13.87 -1.80 -6.99
CA CYS A 39 -14.50 -1.17 -5.83
C CYS A 39 -14.76 0.32 -6.07
N ALA A 40 -13.78 1.05 -6.58
CA ALA A 40 -13.93 2.48 -6.91
C ALA A 40 -15.03 2.71 -7.93
N ARG A 41 -15.08 1.91 -9.00
CA ARG A 41 -16.12 1.97 -10.03
C ARG A 41 -17.54 1.87 -9.45
N ARG A 42 -17.73 1.11 -8.37
CA ARG A 42 -19.02 0.95 -7.70
C ARG A 42 -19.27 2.04 -6.66
N ALA A 43 -18.24 2.51 -5.97
CA ALA A 43 -18.35 3.51 -4.92
C ALA A 43 -18.54 4.94 -5.46
N VAL A 44 -17.91 5.29 -6.59
CA VAL A 44 -17.96 6.65 -7.15
C VAL A 44 -19.39 7.19 -7.36
N PRO A 45 -20.34 6.46 -7.97
CA PRO A 45 -21.71 6.93 -8.09
C PRO A 45 -22.37 7.19 -6.73
N MET A 46 -22.06 6.37 -5.71
CA MET A 46 -22.62 6.50 -4.37
C MET A 46 -22.03 7.72 -3.63
N LEU A 47 -20.73 7.98 -3.79
CA LEU A 47 -20.07 9.16 -3.24
C LEU A 47 -20.58 10.44 -3.91
N LYS A 48 -20.77 10.44 -5.24
CA LYS A 48 -21.36 11.57 -5.95
C LYS A 48 -22.79 11.86 -5.49
N ALA A 49 -23.60 10.83 -5.30
CA ALA A 49 -24.97 10.97 -4.79
C ALA A 49 -25.03 11.49 -3.35
N ALA A 50 -23.99 11.27 -2.55
CA ALA A 50 -23.84 11.83 -1.20
C ALA A 50 -23.32 13.28 -1.18
N GLY A 51 -22.97 13.86 -2.34
CA GLY A 51 -22.43 15.23 -2.43
C GLY A 51 -20.93 15.34 -2.24
N GLY A 52 -20.21 14.21 -2.21
CA GLY A 52 -18.77 14.14 -2.03
C GLY A 52 -18.32 12.99 -1.15
N GLY A 53 -17.07 13.00 -0.73
CA GLY A 53 -16.50 11.99 0.15
C GLY A 53 -15.00 11.80 0.01
N SER A 54 -14.51 10.65 0.48
CA SER A 54 -13.07 10.37 0.45
C SER A 54 -12.78 8.91 0.08
N MET A 55 -11.70 8.71 -0.67
CA MET A 55 -11.20 7.39 -1.05
C MET A 55 -9.75 7.24 -0.63
N ILE A 56 -9.44 6.12 0.03
CA ILE A 56 -8.08 5.73 0.42
C ILE A 56 -7.70 4.44 -0.31
N ASN A 57 -6.62 4.49 -1.07
CA ASN A 57 -6.07 3.35 -1.78
C ASN A 57 -4.79 2.88 -1.10
N MET A 58 -4.72 1.60 -0.72
CA MET A 58 -3.55 1.05 -0.06
C MET A 58 -2.49 0.64 -1.08
N SER A 59 -1.45 1.47 -1.20
CA SER A 59 -0.22 1.13 -1.90
C SER A 59 0.78 0.46 -0.92
N SER A 60 2.05 0.82 -0.98
CA SER A 60 3.17 0.33 -0.17
C SER A 60 4.39 1.22 -0.42
N ALA A 61 5.40 1.16 0.44
CA ALA A 61 6.74 1.65 0.11
C ALA A 61 7.26 1.05 -1.22
N ALA A 62 6.87 -0.20 -1.53
CA ALA A 62 7.14 -0.86 -2.82
C ALA A 62 6.44 -0.21 -4.04
N GLY A 63 5.54 0.73 -3.83
CA GLY A 63 4.95 1.58 -4.87
C GLY A 63 5.74 2.85 -5.17
N ARG A 64 6.76 3.15 -4.35
CA ARG A 64 7.68 4.28 -4.52
C ARG A 64 9.09 3.82 -4.85
N HIS A 65 9.53 2.74 -4.23
CA HIS A 65 10.83 2.12 -4.43
C HIS A 65 10.67 0.80 -5.17
N GLY A 66 11.61 0.47 -6.07
CA GLY A 66 11.66 -0.86 -6.67
C GLY A 66 11.92 -1.92 -5.58
N TYR A 67 11.31 -3.09 -5.73
CA TYR A 67 11.48 -4.20 -4.79
C TYR A 67 11.99 -5.43 -5.55
N ALA A 68 13.27 -5.71 -5.41
CA ALA A 68 13.90 -6.84 -6.09
C ALA A 68 13.19 -8.17 -5.77
N TYR A 69 13.03 -9.02 -6.77
CA TYR A 69 12.33 -10.31 -6.68
C TYR A 69 10.83 -10.22 -6.32
N ARG A 70 10.24 -9.03 -6.41
CA ARG A 70 8.83 -8.76 -6.10
C ARG A 70 8.17 -7.92 -7.19
N THR A 71 8.57 -8.14 -8.45
CA THR A 71 8.13 -7.34 -9.60
C THR A 71 6.60 -7.24 -9.75
N PRO A 72 5.78 -8.31 -9.58
CA PRO A 72 4.32 -8.18 -9.68
C PRO A 72 3.72 -7.29 -8.59
N TYR A 73 4.23 -7.45 -7.36
CA TYR A 73 3.77 -6.64 -6.22
C TYR A 73 4.12 -5.17 -6.40
N SER A 74 5.37 -4.88 -6.78
CA SER A 74 5.82 -3.51 -7.02
C SER A 74 5.02 -2.87 -8.17
N ALA A 75 4.85 -3.58 -9.29
CA ALA A 75 4.05 -3.09 -10.42
C ALA A 75 2.61 -2.74 -10.00
N ALA A 76 1.93 -3.61 -9.23
CA ALA A 76 0.61 -3.34 -8.70
C ALA A 76 0.59 -2.09 -7.82
N LYS A 77 1.58 -1.94 -6.92
CA LYS A 77 1.63 -0.83 -5.95
C LYS A 77 2.02 0.51 -6.57
N PHE A 78 2.88 0.53 -7.60
CA PHE A 78 3.08 1.71 -8.45
C PHE A 78 1.81 2.06 -9.23
N GLY A 79 1.12 1.07 -9.79
CA GLY A 79 -0.16 1.26 -10.47
C GLY A 79 -1.22 1.91 -9.59
N VAL A 80 -1.28 1.57 -8.30
CA VAL A 80 -2.18 2.20 -7.32
C VAL A 80 -1.90 3.69 -7.16
N ILE A 81 -0.64 4.13 -7.23
CA ILE A 81 -0.29 5.57 -7.15
C ILE A 81 -0.82 6.30 -8.37
N GLY A 82 -0.54 5.80 -9.58
CA GLY A 82 -1.06 6.40 -10.82
C GLY A 82 -2.59 6.43 -10.86
N PHE A 83 -3.23 5.35 -10.44
CA PHE A 83 -4.69 5.24 -10.30
C PHE A 83 -5.24 6.31 -9.34
N THR A 84 -4.62 6.45 -8.16
CA THR A 84 -4.99 7.46 -7.15
C THR A 84 -4.91 8.88 -7.69
N GLN A 85 -3.80 9.23 -8.32
CA GLN A 85 -3.57 10.57 -8.85
C GLN A 85 -4.55 10.93 -9.98
N SER A 86 -4.88 9.95 -10.83
CA SER A 86 -5.84 10.13 -11.91
C SER A 86 -7.26 10.33 -11.36
N LEU A 87 -7.68 9.47 -10.43
CA LEU A 87 -9.00 9.61 -9.78
C LEU A 87 -9.14 10.91 -9.00
N ALA A 88 -8.09 11.38 -8.34
CA ALA A 88 -8.14 12.64 -7.59
C ALA A 88 -8.45 13.82 -8.51
N LYS A 89 -7.89 13.84 -9.72
CA LYS A 89 -8.17 14.88 -10.72
C LYS A 89 -9.58 14.74 -11.31
N GLU A 90 -9.97 13.50 -11.63
CA GLU A 90 -11.29 13.21 -12.22
C GLU A 90 -12.44 13.53 -11.26
N LEU A 91 -12.28 13.21 -9.97
CA LEU A 91 -13.35 13.24 -8.98
C LEU A 91 -13.37 14.54 -8.14
N GLY A 92 -12.31 15.33 -8.18
CA GLY A 92 -12.22 16.62 -7.47
C GLY A 92 -13.41 17.53 -7.71
N PRO A 93 -13.89 17.74 -8.98
CA PRO A 93 -15.09 18.53 -9.24
C PRO A 93 -16.38 18.02 -8.60
N SER A 94 -16.40 16.77 -8.17
CA SER A 94 -17.51 16.15 -7.43
C SER A 94 -17.28 16.15 -5.91
N ASN A 95 -16.32 16.94 -5.40
CA ASN A 95 -15.98 17.01 -3.99
C ASN A 95 -15.55 15.64 -3.38
N ILE A 96 -14.89 14.79 -4.18
CA ILE A 96 -14.36 13.50 -3.75
C ILE A 96 -12.84 13.58 -3.72
N ARG A 97 -12.25 13.38 -2.54
CA ARG A 97 -10.80 13.33 -2.35
C ARG A 97 -10.29 11.91 -2.51
N VAL A 98 -9.14 11.72 -3.13
CA VAL A 98 -8.55 10.39 -3.32
C VAL A 98 -7.07 10.44 -2.96
N ASN A 99 -6.64 9.63 -1.99
CA ASN A 99 -5.25 9.55 -1.55
C ASN A 99 -4.76 8.10 -1.47
N ALA A 100 -3.46 7.90 -1.60
CA ALA A 100 -2.81 6.63 -1.37
C ALA A 100 -2.02 6.66 -0.06
N ILE A 101 -2.08 5.56 0.70
CA ILE A 101 -1.20 5.30 1.83
C ILE A 101 -0.15 4.28 1.40
N LEU A 102 1.10 4.56 1.79
CA LEU A 102 2.26 3.73 1.50
C LEU A 102 2.86 3.21 2.82
N PRO A 103 2.32 2.12 3.40
CA PRO A 103 2.93 1.53 4.58
C PRO A 103 4.33 0.99 4.28
N GLY A 104 5.22 1.11 5.26
CA GLY A 104 6.53 0.48 5.26
C GLY A 104 6.50 -0.94 5.81
N ILE A 105 7.44 -1.24 6.72
CA ILE A 105 7.51 -2.50 7.45
C ILE A 105 6.51 -2.42 8.60
N VAL A 106 5.33 -3.04 8.41
CA VAL A 106 4.25 -3.02 9.40
C VAL A 106 4.39 -4.24 10.31
N GLU A 107 4.40 -4.02 11.64
CA GLU A 107 4.43 -5.08 12.65
C GLU A 107 3.24 -6.03 12.55
N GLY A 108 3.44 -7.27 12.92
CA GLY A 108 2.41 -8.29 12.98
C GLY A 108 2.84 -9.65 12.43
N PRO A 109 1.97 -10.66 12.56
CA PRO A 109 2.33 -12.07 12.28
C PRO A 109 2.87 -12.29 10.87
N ARG A 110 2.40 -11.51 9.89
CA ARG A 110 2.88 -11.59 8.50
C ARG A 110 4.35 -11.20 8.40
N MET A 111 4.75 -10.07 8.99
CA MET A 111 6.14 -9.59 8.93
C MET A 111 7.05 -10.46 9.77
N GLU A 112 6.59 -10.88 10.94
CA GLU A 112 7.31 -11.86 11.76
C GLU A 112 7.60 -13.15 10.99
N GLY A 113 6.63 -13.68 10.26
CA GLY A 113 6.81 -14.85 9.40
C GLY A 113 7.84 -14.61 8.29
N VAL A 114 7.86 -13.44 7.67
CA VAL A 114 8.86 -13.07 6.65
C VAL A 114 10.26 -13.03 7.25
N ILE A 115 10.43 -12.36 8.39
CA ILE A 115 11.73 -12.25 9.08
C ILE A 115 12.21 -13.63 9.51
N ARG A 116 11.34 -14.45 10.12
CA ARG A 116 11.67 -15.82 10.57
C ARG A 116 12.11 -16.71 9.43
N SER A 117 11.38 -16.71 8.32
CA SER A 117 11.74 -17.48 7.13
C SER A 117 13.09 -17.05 6.56
N ARG A 118 13.35 -15.76 6.51
CA ARG A 118 14.62 -15.25 5.99
C ARG A 118 15.78 -15.53 6.93
N ALA A 119 15.58 -15.42 8.24
CA ALA A 119 16.57 -15.77 9.25
C ALA A 119 16.99 -17.24 9.11
N ALA A 120 16.01 -18.15 8.97
CA ALA A 120 16.28 -19.59 8.78
C ALA A 120 17.07 -19.87 7.48
N GLN A 121 16.72 -19.22 6.37
CA GLN A 121 17.45 -19.35 5.08
C GLN A 121 18.91 -18.91 5.17
N LEU A 122 19.21 -17.90 5.97
CA LEU A 122 20.54 -17.33 6.10
C LEU A 122 21.34 -17.88 7.30
N GLY A 123 20.73 -18.75 8.12
CA GLY A 123 21.38 -19.31 9.31
C GLY A 123 21.70 -18.27 10.39
N VAL A 124 20.90 -17.21 10.49
CA VAL A 124 21.06 -16.13 11.48
C VAL A 124 19.89 -16.14 12.47
N SER A 125 20.04 -15.44 13.60
CA SER A 125 18.95 -15.30 14.57
C SER A 125 17.81 -14.42 14.02
N TYR A 126 16.61 -14.57 14.60
CA TYR A 126 15.48 -13.67 14.30
C TYR A 126 15.85 -12.20 14.57
N ALA A 127 16.48 -11.94 15.72
CA ALA A 127 16.88 -10.60 16.13
C ALA A 127 17.87 -9.94 15.17
N ASP A 128 18.88 -10.70 14.70
CA ASP A 128 19.84 -10.21 13.70
C ASP A 128 19.14 -9.88 12.37
N MET A 129 18.21 -10.74 11.96
CA MET A 129 17.46 -10.52 10.72
C MET A 129 16.51 -9.31 10.84
N GLU A 130 15.82 -9.16 11.96
CA GLU A 130 14.99 -8.00 12.26
C GLU A 130 15.81 -6.70 12.21
N THR A 131 16.98 -6.70 12.87
CA THR A 131 17.91 -5.56 12.82
C THR A 131 18.28 -5.19 11.39
N LYS A 132 18.63 -6.18 10.53
CA LYS A 132 18.92 -5.95 9.12
C LYS A 132 17.75 -5.34 8.34
N TYR A 133 16.53 -5.72 8.65
CA TYR A 133 15.35 -5.09 8.05
C TYR A 133 15.19 -3.64 8.51
N LEU A 134 15.42 -3.38 9.81
CA LEU A 134 15.26 -2.04 10.39
C LEU A 134 16.39 -1.08 10.04
N GLU A 135 17.56 -1.57 9.66
CA GLU A 135 18.65 -0.74 9.14
C GLU A 135 18.23 0.08 7.90
N ARG A 136 17.23 -0.40 7.14
CA ARG A 136 16.68 0.28 5.97
C ARG A 136 15.60 1.32 6.30
N VAL A 137 15.25 1.44 7.58
CA VAL A 137 14.23 2.36 8.07
C VAL A 137 14.94 3.43 8.91
N SER A 138 14.81 4.69 8.54
CA SER A 138 15.47 5.81 9.23
C SER A 138 15.16 5.86 10.73
N LEU A 139 13.89 5.61 11.10
CA LEU A 139 13.47 5.57 12.51
C LEU A 139 13.83 4.27 13.25
N ARG A 140 14.46 3.29 12.57
CA ARG A 140 14.92 2.01 13.16
C ARG A 140 13.83 1.23 13.90
N ARG A 141 12.59 1.36 13.50
CA ARG A 141 11.44 0.65 14.08
C ARG A 141 10.39 0.31 13.03
N MET A 142 9.62 -0.72 13.29
CA MET A 142 8.43 -1.04 12.49
C MET A 142 7.34 0.00 12.72
N VAL A 143 6.43 0.08 11.76
CA VAL A 143 5.20 0.87 11.84
C VAL A 143 4.11 -0.02 12.42
N SER A 144 3.31 0.49 13.34
CA SER A 144 2.17 -0.24 13.84
C SER A 144 0.98 -0.17 12.87
N GLN A 145 0.08 -1.16 12.95
CA GLN A 145 -1.19 -1.11 12.22
C GLN A 145 -2.02 0.13 12.64
N ARG A 146 -1.88 0.55 13.89
CA ARG A 146 -2.54 1.74 14.43
C ARG A 146 -2.03 3.03 13.79
N ASP A 147 -0.74 3.14 13.53
CA ASP A 147 -0.16 4.31 12.85
C ASP A 147 -0.78 4.48 11.46
N VAL A 148 -0.90 3.38 10.71
CA VAL A 148 -1.56 3.36 9.39
C VAL A 148 -3.03 3.77 9.51
N ALA A 149 -3.76 3.18 10.46
CA ALA A 149 -5.19 3.48 10.67
C ALA A 149 -5.41 4.93 11.12
N THR A 150 -4.53 5.49 11.94
CA THR A 150 -4.58 6.88 12.39
C THR A 150 -4.40 7.85 11.22
N MET A 151 -3.45 7.58 10.31
CA MET A 151 -3.26 8.40 9.11
C MET A 151 -4.49 8.32 8.19
N ILE A 152 -5.10 7.15 8.04
CA ILE A 152 -6.34 7.00 7.28
C ILE A 152 -7.45 7.83 7.92
N ALA A 153 -7.65 7.72 9.23
CA ALA A 153 -8.66 8.49 9.95
C ALA A 153 -8.46 10.01 9.81
N PHE A 154 -7.21 10.49 9.89
CA PHE A 154 -6.87 11.88 9.63
C PHE A 154 -7.28 12.32 8.21
N LEU A 155 -6.94 11.54 7.19
CA LEU A 155 -7.29 11.86 5.80
C LEU A 155 -8.80 11.83 5.52
N LEU A 156 -9.56 11.04 6.27
CA LEU A 156 -11.01 10.97 6.16
C LEU A 156 -11.72 12.13 6.89
N SER A 157 -11.07 12.73 7.88
CA SER A 157 -11.63 13.84 8.68
C SER A 157 -11.57 15.19 7.95
N ASP A 158 -12.21 16.20 8.55
CA ASP A 158 -12.16 17.60 8.08
C ASP A 158 -10.73 18.17 8.09
N ALA A 159 -9.87 17.68 8.97
CA ALA A 159 -8.46 18.07 8.98
C ALA A 159 -7.72 17.70 7.68
N GLY A 160 -8.19 16.68 6.96
CA GLY A 160 -7.69 16.27 5.66
C GLY A 160 -8.42 16.91 4.47
N ALA A 161 -9.31 17.89 4.66
CA ALA A 161 -10.20 18.43 3.62
C ALA A 161 -9.50 18.91 2.34
N ASN A 162 -8.29 19.44 2.46
CA ASN A 162 -7.50 19.95 1.33
C ASN A 162 -6.38 18.99 0.87
N ILE A 163 -6.45 17.71 1.27
CA ILE A 163 -5.46 16.69 0.89
C ILE A 163 -6.11 15.74 -0.12
N SER A 164 -5.67 15.82 -1.39
CA SER A 164 -6.13 14.94 -2.46
C SER A 164 -5.00 14.69 -3.46
N GLY A 165 -4.96 13.52 -4.08
CA GLY A 165 -3.94 13.11 -5.04
C GLY A 165 -2.59 12.75 -4.42
N GLN A 166 -2.51 12.69 -3.10
CA GLN A 166 -1.25 12.46 -2.40
C GLN A 166 -0.94 10.97 -2.21
N SER A 167 0.36 10.67 -2.16
CA SER A 167 0.92 9.35 -1.83
C SER A 167 1.73 9.49 -0.54
N ILE A 168 1.11 9.14 0.58
CA ILE A 168 1.62 9.43 1.92
C ILE A 168 2.28 8.19 2.51
N GLY A 169 3.58 8.28 2.79
CA GLY A 169 4.33 7.25 3.49
C GLY A 169 3.95 7.21 4.98
N VAL A 170 3.67 6.00 5.46
CA VAL A 170 3.62 5.67 6.89
C VAL A 170 4.61 4.52 7.07
N ASP A 171 5.89 4.84 7.06
CA ASP A 171 6.95 3.87 6.79
C ASP A 171 8.22 4.07 7.64
N GLY A 172 8.22 5.08 8.52
CA GLY A 172 9.41 5.41 9.31
C GLY A 172 10.59 5.93 8.47
N ASN A 173 10.31 6.40 7.26
CA ASN A 173 11.28 6.76 6.23
C ASN A 173 12.11 5.54 5.80
N VAL A 174 11.47 4.63 5.05
CA VAL A 174 12.16 3.53 4.35
C VAL A 174 13.01 4.13 3.23
N GLU A 175 14.31 3.87 3.26
CA GLU A 175 15.28 4.39 2.30
C GLU A 175 15.45 3.48 1.09
N THR A 176 15.37 2.17 1.30
CA THR A 176 15.44 1.14 0.24
C THR A 176 14.59 -0.08 0.59
N LEU A 177 14.29 -0.91 -0.40
CA LEU A 177 13.58 -2.19 -0.22
C LEU A 177 14.41 -3.37 -0.75
#